data_eed150bb4b14dbed84cbe75d0748bcb1
#
_entry.id   eed150bb4b14dbed84cbe75d0748bcb1
#
_cell.length_a   1.000
_cell.length_b   1.000
_cell.length_c   1.000
_cell.angle_alpha   90.00
_cell.angle_beta   90.00
_cell.angle_gamma   90.00
#
_symmetry.space_group_name_H-M   'P 1'
#
loop_
_entity.id
_entity.type
_entity.pdbx_description
1 polymer ?
#
loop_
_entity_poly.entity_id
_entity_poly.type
_entity_poly.pdbx_seq_one_letter_code
_entity_poly.pdbx_strand_id
1 'polypeptide(L)'
;MIKVGIIGSTGYAGAELARLLLQRDDVEIVWYGSRSYVGEDFASIYRNVAHRVSEPCRDDDMEELSKIADVIFTATPQGFCASKVTEDILSRTKIIDLSADFRMKDVDVYEQWYKITHASPQFIEEAVYGL
;
A
#
# COMPACT_ATOMS: atom_id res chain seq x y z
N MET A 1 3.11 12.44 14.81
CA MET A 1 2.41 11.22 14.36
C MET A 1 2.95 10.77 13.01
N ILE A 2 3.03 9.50 12.81
CA ILE A 2 3.43 8.92 11.53
C ILE A 2 2.22 8.92 10.60
N LYS A 3 2.34 9.56 9.45
CA LYS A 3 1.27 9.62 8.44
C LYS A 3 1.38 8.43 7.52
N VAL A 4 0.31 7.66 7.43
CA VAL A 4 0.26 6.40 6.69
C VAL A 4 -0.82 6.44 5.61
N GLY A 5 -0.46 5.99 4.41
CA GLY A 5 -1.43 5.73 3.36
C GLY A 5 -1.53 4.23 3.09
N ILE A 6 -2.71 3.76 2.74
CA ILE A 6 -2.95 2.36 2.40
C ILE A 6 -3.52 2.29 1.00
N ILE A 7 -2.78 1.70 0.08
CA ILE A 7 -3.25 1.40 -1.26
C ILE A 7 -3.90 0.00 -1.22
N GLY A 8 -5.09 -0.14 -1.80
CA GLY A 8 -5.84 -1.39 -1.71
C GLY A 8 -6.54 -1.59 -0.36
N SER A 9 -6.94 -0.51 0.30
CA SER A 9 -7.50 -0.54 1.66
C SER A 9 -8.82 -1.30 1.78
N THR A 10 -9.56 -1.45 0.69
CA THR A 10 -10.87 -2.13 0.69
C THR A 10 -10.78 -3.62 0.41
N GLY A 11 -9.59 -4.16 0.11
CA GLY A 11 -9.36 -5.60 0.10
C GLY A 11 -9.24 -6.16 1.53
N TYR A 12 -9.25 -7.49 1.67
CA TYR A 12 -9.19 -8.11 3.00
C TYR A 12 -7.93 -7.75 3.78
N ALA A 13 -6.76 -7.85 3.15
CA ALA A 13 -5.49 -7.53 3.81
C ALA A 13 -5.39 -6.05 4.15
N GLY A 14 -5.80 -5.18 3.23
CA GLY A 14 -5.77 -3.73 3.46
C GLY A 14 -6.72 -3.29 4.57
N ALA A 15 -7.92 -3.87 4.62
CA ALA A 15 -8.89 -3.57 5.67
C ALA A 15 -8.40 -4.03 7.05
N GLU A 16 -7.80 -5.20 7.14
CA GLU A 16 -7.23 -5.70 8.39
C GLU A 16 -6.06 -4.83 8.85
N LEU A 17 -5.22 -4.41 7.92
CA LEU A 17 -4.14 -3.47 8.22
C LEU A 17 -4.68 -2.14 8.76
N ALA A 18 -5.72 -1.59 8.13
CA ALA A 18 -6.36 -0.36 8.62
C ALA A 18 -6.87 -0.54 10.05
N ARG A 19 -7.52 -1.67 10.33
CA ARG A 19 -8.01 -1.98 11.68
C ARG A 19 -6.87 -2.00 12.71
N LEU A 20 -5.76 -2.63 12.38
CA LEU A 20 -4.59 -2.70 13.26
C LEU A 20 -3.95 -1.32 13.48
N LEU A 21 -3.80 -0.53 12.43
CA LEU A 21 -3.20 0.80 12.52
C LEU A 21 -4.06 1.78 13.31
N LEU A 22 -5.39 1.67 13.23
CA LEU A 22 -6.32 2.51 13.99
C LEU A 22 -6.24 2.29 15.51
N GLN A 23 -5.62 1.21 15.95
CA GLN A 23 -5.39 0.95 17.37
C GLN A 23 -4.16 1.65 17.93
N ARG A 24 -3.34 2.25 17.06
CA ARG A 24 -2.10 2.92 17.46
C ARG A 24 -2.33 4.41 17.66
N ASP A 25 -1.76 4.95 18.73
CA ASP A 25 -1.85 6.37 19.04
C ASP A 25 -0.81 7.23 18.28
N ASP A 26 0.22 6.59 17.74
CA ASP A 26 1.32 7.26 17.04
C ASP A 26 1.18 7.27 15.51
N VAL A 27 0.05 6.79 14.99
CA VAL A 27 -0.22 6.64 13.55
C VAL A 27 -1.51 7.38 13.18
N GLU A 28 -1.44 8.13 12.08
CA GLU A 28 -2.60 8.74 11.43
C GLU A 28 -2.73 8.21 10.01
N ILE A 29 -3.87 7.59 9.69
CA ILE A 29 -4.14 7.15 8.32
C ILE A 29 -4.69 8.33 7.53
N VAL A 30 -3.91 8.80 6.55
CA VAL A 30 -4.24 9.98 5.75
C VAL A 30 -4.84 9.65 4.38
N TRP A 31 -4.86 8.35 4.02
CA TRP A 31 -5.33 7.94 2.69
C TRP A 31 -5.82 6.50 2.72
N TYR A 32 -7.08 6.30 2.33
CA TYR A 32 -7.68 4.98 2.14
C TYR A 32 -7.85 4.76 0.63
N GLY A 33 -6.85 4.18 -0.01
CA GLY A 33 -6.83 3.96 -1.45
C GLY A 33 -7.70 2.77 -1.87
N SER A 34 -8.53 2.98 -2.89
CA SER A 34 -9.38 1.94 -3.46
C SER A 34 -9.64 2.24 -4.93
N ARG A 35 -9.70 1.20 -5.75
CA ARG A 35 -10.10 1.36 -7.15
C ARG A 35 -11.62 1.34 -7.33
N SER A 36 -12.32 0.60 -6.47
CA SER A 36 -13.74 0.32 -6.64
C SER A 36 -14.66 1.29 -5.89
N TYR A 37 -14.16 1.92 -4.83
CA TYR A 37 -14.99 2.67 -3.88
C TYR A 37 -14.55 4.12 -3.70
N VAL A 38 -13.95 4.72 -4.72
CA VAL A 38 -13.52 6.13 -4.67
C VAL A 38 -14.71 7.03 -4.32
N GLY A 39 -14.52 7.89 -3.32
CA GLY A 39 -15.56 8.82 -2.86
C GLY A 39 -16.49 8.24 -1.82
N GLU A 40 -16.51 6.93 -1.60
CA GLU A 40 -17.33 6.31 -0.55
C GLU A 40 -16.58 6.34 0.78
N ASP A 41 -17.33 6.51 1.87
CA ASP A 41 -16.76 6.48 3.22
C ASP A 41 -16.21 5.08 3.52
N PHE A 42 -14.95 4.98 3.93
CA PHE A 42 -14.34 3.70 4.29
C PHE A 42 -15.15 2.97 5.37
N ALA A 43 -15.73 3.70 6.32
CA ALA A 43 -16.55 3.12 7.39
C ALA A 43 -17.88 2.54 6.88
N SER A 44 -18.38 3.01 5.72
CA SER A 44 -19.58 2.42 5.12
C SER A 44 -19.30 1.05 4.50
N ILE A 45 -18.05 0.80 4.11
CA ILE A 45 -17.60 -0.49 3.57
C ILE A 45 -17.24 -1.45 4.69
N TYR A 46 -16.57 -0.94 5.72
CA TYR A 46 -16.14 -1.72 6.88
C TYR A 46 -16.69 -1.12 8.16
N ARG A 47 -17.91 -1.52 8.54
CA ARG A 47 -18.66 -0.94 9.68
C ARG A 47 -18.03 -1.18 11.04
N ASN A 48 -17.15 -2.18 11.17
CA ASN A 48 -16.43 -2.45 12.41
C ASN A 48 -15.50 -1.32 12.84
N VAL A 49 -15.17 -0.39 11.94
CA VAL A 49 -14.35 0.79 12.24
C VAL A 49 -15.13 2.11 12.19
N ALA A 50 -16.46 2.06 12.07
CA ALA A 50 -17.30 3.25 11.89
C ALA A 50 -17.15 4.28 13.01
N HIS A 51 -16.84 3.85 14.23
CA HIS A 51 -16.65 4.75 15.37
C HIS A 51 -15.28 5.43 15.40
N ARG A 52 -14.37 5.03 14.51
CA ARG A 52 -12.98 5.53 14.47
C ARG A 52 -12.63 6.26 13.19
N VAL A 53 -13.38 6.04 12.13
CA VAL A 53 -13.06 6.54 10.79
C VAL A 53 -14.28 7.20 10.19
N SER A 54 -14.09 8.38 9.62
CA SER A 54 -15.08 9.04 8.76
C SER A 54 -14.32 9.71 7.62
N GLU A 55 -13.73 8.89 6.75
CA GLU A 55 -12.90 9.36 5.64
C GLU A 55 -13.33 8.71 4.34
N PRO A 56 -13.44 9.48 3.25
CA PRO A 56 -13.75 8.92 1.94
C PRO A 56 -12.57 8.14 1.40
N CYS A 57 -12.84 7.07 0.68
CA CYS A 57 -11.84 6.37 -0.10
C CYS A 57 -11.38 7.24 -1.27
N ARG A 58 -10.10 7.19 -1.59
CA ARG A 58 -9.49 7.87 -2.73
C ARG A 58 -8.94 6.83 -3.70
N ASP A 59 -8.55 7.26 -4.89
CA ASP A 59 -7.94 6.35 -5.85
C ASP A 59 -6.54 5.89 -5.38
N ASP A 60 -5.97 4.94 -6.12
CA ASP A 60 -4.66 4.36 -5.80
C ASP A 60 -3.50 5.18 -6.41
N ASP A 61 -3.51 6.49 -6.21
CA ASP A 61 -2.48 7.39 -6.72
C ASP A 61 -1.29 7.50 -5.76
N MET A 62 -0.28 6.65 -5.97
CA MET A 62 0.91 6.63 -5.12
C MET A 62 1.75 7.89 -5.25
N GLU A 63 1.76 8.55 -6.40
CA GLU A 63 2.51 9.79 -6.60
C GLU A 63 1.99 10.90 -5.69
N GLU A 64 0.69 11.13 -5.70
CA GLU A 64 0.07 12.14 -4.84
C GLU A 64 0.18 11.75 -3.36
N LEU A 65 -0.05 10.48 -3.04
CA LEU A 65 0.06 9.99 -1.68
C LEU A 65 1.48 10.17 -1.12
N SER A 66 2.51 9.97 -1.93
CA SER A 66 3.90 10.08 -1.50
C SER A 66 4.26 11.49 -1.02
N LYS A 67 3.49 12.50 -1.42
CA LYS A 67 3.72 13.88 -1.02
C LYS A 67 3.21 14.19 0.39
N ILE A 68 2.31 13.37 0.93
CA ILE A 68 1.67 13.63 2.22
C ILE A 68 1.92 12.53 3.26
N ALA A 69 2.33 11.33 2.87
CA ALA A 69 2.51 10.19 3.77
C ALA A 69 3.98 9.94 4.07
N ASP A 70 4.27 9.54 5.30
CA ASP A 70 5.62 9.07 5.69
C ASP A 70 5.83 7.62 5.27
N VAL A 71 4.77 6.80 5.27
CA VAL A 71 4.80 5.39 4.91
C VAL A 71 3.59 5.07 4.05
N ILE A 72 3.80 4.32 2.98
CA ILE A 72 2.74 3.78 2.14
C ILE A 72 2.77 2.25 2.24
N PHE A 73 1.63 1.66 2.61
CA PHE A 73 1.42 0.22 2.50
C PHE A 73 0.70 -0.09 1.20
N THR A 74 1.16 -1.10 0.48
CA THR A 74 0.47 -1.59 -0.72
C THR A 74 -0.06 -2.98 -0.47
N ALA A 75 -1.38 -3.11 -0.39
CA ALA A 75 -2.11 -4.38 -0.25
C ALA A 75 -2.83 -4.68 -1.57
N THR A 76 -2.03 -4.90 -2.61
CA THR A 76 -2.46 -4.92 -4.00
C THR A 76 -2.06 -6.22 -4.69
N PRO A 77 -2.64 -6.55 -5.86
CA PRO A 77 -2.22 -7.71 -6.63
C PRO A 77 -0.75 -7.67 -7.03
N GLN A 78 -0.19 -8.82 -7.35
CA GLN A 78 1.18 -8.92 -7.85
C GLN A 78 1.37 -8.03 -9.08
N GLY A 79 2.48 -7.32 -9.13
CA GLY A 79 2.83 -6.42 -10.22
C GLY A 79 2.41 -4.97 -10.03
N PHE A 80 1.42 -4.68 -9.19
CA PHE A 80 0.93 -3.30 -9.00
C PHE A 80 2.02 -2.41 -8.41
N CYS A 81 2.57 -2.76 -7.26
CA CYS A 81 3.59 -1.95 -6.58
C CYS A 81 4.79 -1.74 -7.50
N ALA A 82 5.30 -2.81 -8.12
CA ALA A 82 6.43 -2.73 -9.03
C ALA A 82 6.16 -1.81 -10.22
N SER A 83 4.92 -1.74 -10.70
CA SER A 83 4.56 -0.87 -11.82
C SER A 83 4.42 0.60 -11.45
N LYS A 84 4.25 0.92 -10.16
CA LYS A 84 3.97 2.27 -9.67
C LYS A 84 5.12 2.94 -8.95
N VAL A 85 6.02 2.16 -8.34
CA VAL A 85 7.12 2.71 -7.55
C VAL A 85 8.14 3.42 -8.45
N THR A 86 8.61 4.58 -7.99
CA THR A 86 9.64 5.37 -8.68
C THR A 86 10.69 5.85 -7.67
N GLU A 87 11.84 6.32 -8.16
CA GLU A 87 12.84 6.94 -7.27
C GLU A 87 12.29 8.16 -6.55
N ASP A 88 11.45 8.96 -7.20
CA ASP A 88 10.85 10.14 -6.60
C ASP A 88 9.95 9.75 -5.41
N ILE A 89 9.12 8.72 -5.58
CA ILE A 89 8.28 8.20 -4.50
C ILE A 89 9.15 7.71 -3.34
N LEU A 90 10.17 6.90 -3.63
CA LEU A 90 11.06 6.34 -2.61
C LEU A 90 11.88 7.41 -1.89
N SER A 91 12.15 8.55 -2.54
CA SER A 91 12.85 9.67 -1.90
C SER A 91 11.97 10.42 -0.90
N ARG A 92 10.64 10.35 -1.04
CA ARG A 92 9.68 11.07 -0.18
C ARG A 92 9.10 10.22 0.93
N THR A 93 8.92 8.91 0.69
CA THR A 93 8.17 8.03 1.58
C THR A 93 8.78 6.63 1.58
N LYS A 94 8.50 5.88 2.65
CA LYS A 94 8.83 4.46 2.72
C LYS A 94 7.66 3.64 2.21
N ILE A 95 7.96 2.57 1.48
CA ILE A 95 6.96 1.66 0.96
C ILE A 95 7.08 0.31 1.66
N ILE A 96 5.97 -0.18 2.18
CA ILE A 96 5.84 -1.53 2.72
C ILE A 96 4.85 -2.27 1.83
N ASP A 97 5.38 -3.18 1.02
CA ASP A 97 4.61 -3.92 0.03
C ASP A 97 4.24 -5.31 0.56
N LEU A 98 2.94 -5.60 0.61
CA LEU A 98 2.43 -6.89 1.04
C LEU A 98 2.40 -7.92 -0.09
N SER A 99 2.65 -7.50 -1.34
CA SER A 99 2.80 -8.43 -2.46
C SER A 99 4.19 -9.06 -2.47
N ALA A 100 4.45 -9.91 -3.47
CA ALA A 100 5.76 -10.54 -3.62
C ALA A 100 6.72 -9.77 -4.52
N ASP A 101 6.35 -8.59 -5.02
CA ASP A 101 7.09 -7.86 -6.05
C ASP A 101 8.56 -7.61 -5.70
N PHE A 102 8.86 -7.36 -4.42
CA PHE A 102 10.22 -7.09 -3.96
C PHE A 102 10.73 -8.10 -2.92
N ARG A 103 10.01 -9.21 -2.75
CA ARG A 103 10.38 -10.24 -1.77
C ARG A 103 11.55 -11.08 -2.23
N MET A 104 11.59 -11.43 -3.51
CA MET A 104 12.62 -12.28 -4.09
C MET A 104 13.74 -11.45 -4.70
N LYS A 105 14.99 -11.84 -4.46
CA LYS A 105 16.15 -11.16 -5.03
C LYS A 105 16.43 -11.54 -6.48
N ASP A 106 15.92 -12.69 -6.94
CA ASP A 106 16.10 -13.19 -8.30
C ASP A 106 14.85 -12.89 -9.13
N VAL A 107 14.98 -12.01 -10.13
CA VAL A 107 13.88 -11.61 -11.02
C VAL A 107 13.33 -12.79 -11.79
N ASP A 108 14.20 -13.69 -12.27
CA ASP A 108 13.79 -14.84 -13.06
C ASP A 108 12.91 -15.80 -12.25
N VAL A 109 13.26 -16.02 -10.98
CA VAL A 109 12.44 -16.82 -10.06
C VAL A 109 11.09 -16.17 -9.82
N TYR A 110 11.04 -14.86 -9.60
CA TYR A 110 9.79 -14.12 -9.45
C TYR A 110 8.90 -14.29 -10.68
N GLU A 111 9.43 -14.06 -11.87
CA GLU A 111 8.69 -14.15 -13.13
C GLU A 111 8.18 -15.56 -13.40
N GLN A 112 8.98 -16.58 -13.03
CA GLN A 112 8.59 -17.98 -13.17
C GLN A 112 7.42 -18.35 -12.25
N TRP A 113 7.44 -17.91 -11.01
CA TRP A 113 6.40 -18.24 -10.02
C TRP A 113 5.09 -17.46 -10.22
N TYR A 114 5.17 -16.18 -10.52
CA TYR A 114 4.00 -15.31 -10.61
C TYR A 114 3.49 -15.09 -12.03
N LYS A 115 4.21 -15.59 -13.05
CA LYS A 115 3.84 -15.53 -14.45
C LYS A 115 3.63 -14.12 -14.99
N ILE A 116 4.33 -13.13 -14.43
CA ILE A 116 4.29 -11.74 -14.87
C ILE A 116 5.73 -11.20 -14.98
N THR A 117 5.91 -10.17 -15.81
CA THR A 117 7.19 -9.48 -15.93
C THR A 117 7.32 -8.45 -14.80
N HIS A 118 8.48 -8.46 -14.11
CA HIS A 118 8.75 -7.48 -13.06
C HIS A 118 8.94 -6.08 -13.67
N ALA A 119 8.14 -5.10 -13.24
CA ALA A 119 8.14 -3.76 -13.84
C ALA A 119 9.27 -2.85 -13.35
N SER A 120 9.87 -3.14 -12.18
CA SER A 120 10.93 -2.30 -11.62
C SER A 120 12.01 -3.11 -10.91
N PRO A 121 12.73 -3.98 -11.64
CA PRO A 121 13.77 -4.82 -11.04
C PRO A 121 14.93 -4.02 -10.43
N GLN A 122 15.12 -2.77 -10.82
CA GLN A 122 16.18 -1.90 -10.30
C GLN A 122 16.06 -1.62 -8.80
N PHE A 123 14.89 -1.81 -8.19
CA PHE A 123 14.69 -1.56 -6.76
C PHE A 123 14.81 -2.83 -5.90
N ILE A 124 15.02 -3.99 -6.51
CA ILE A 124 15.04 -5.26 -5.76
C ILE A 124 16.20 -5.31 -4.75
N GLU A 125 17.37 -4.78 -5.11
CA GLU A 125 18.54 -4.87 -4.24
C GLU A 125 18.39 -4.08 -2.94
N GLU A 126 17.70 -2.93 -2.98
CA GLU A 126 17.49 -2.13 -1.77
C GLU A 126 16.31 -2.61 -0.93
N ALA A 127 15.46 -3.47 -1.48
CA ALA A 127 14.31 -4.01 -0.76
C ALA A 127 14.74 -5.01 0.32
N VAL A 128 14.03 -4.99 1.45
CA VAL A 128 14.27 -5.92 2.56
C VAL A 128 13.00 -6.73 2.80
N TYR A 129 13.15 -8.06 2.83
CA TYR A 129 12.06 -8.95 3.21
C TYR A 129 11.98 -9.00 4.73
N GLY A 130 10.86 -8.52 5.29
CA GLY A 130 10.70 -8.26 6.71
C GLY A 130 10.40 -9.47 7.61
N LEU A 131 10.35 -10.68 7.04
CA LEU A 131 10.06 -11.89 7.81
C LEU A 131 11.31 -12.71 8.08
#